data_317fbcbfd2866d6b44dcf1a69ea7d920
#
_entry.id   317fbcbfd2866d6b44dcf1a69ea7d920
#
_cell.length_a   1.000
_cell.length_b   1.000
_cell.length_c   1.000
_cell.angle_alpha   90.00
_cell.angle_beta   90.00
_cell.angle_gamma   90.00
#
_symmetry.space_group_name_H-M   'P 1'
#
loop_
_entity.id
_entity.type
_entity.pdbx_description
1 polymer ?
#
loop_
_entity_poly.entity_id
_entity_poly.type
_entity_poly.pdbx_seq_one_letter_code
_entity_poly.pdbx_strand_id
1 'polypeptide(L)'
;MIRLECDYAEGAHERVLRRLFETNLEQTPGYGEDLYCARAREYIQQLCQREGIDVHFLVGGTQTNTTVIAAALRPHQGVIAATSGHINVHETGAIEATGHKVLAVPSADGKLTGREVRRVYESHWQDATREHMVQPGMVYLSQPTENGTLYSLAELTDLWETCQDCGLFLFVDGARLGYGLMSEACDMTLPDLARRCVGFSIGGTKQGLLFGEALVLSHPALRRDFRYHIKQHGGLLAKGRLLGVQFCAILEDGLYFELARHADRLAMELRRAFETRGYEMLFDSYTNQQYPILPDGLLAQLEEEFALTVWSKVDGGHTAVRVCTSWATEPQAVQALIRALDRWEET
;
A
#
# COMPACT_ATOMS: atom_id res chain seq x y z
N MET A 1 -26.67 -1.88 -7.06
CA MET A 1 -25.82 -1.47 -5.92
C MET A 1 -24.49 -1.00 -6.48
N ILE A 2 -24.10 0.24 -6.21
CA ILE A 2 -22.83 0.83 -6.61
C ILE A 2 -21.78 0.48 -5.54
N ARG A 3 -20.63 -0.06 -5.96
CA ARG A 3 -19.59 -0.53 -5.06
C ARG A 3 -18.51 0.53 -4.83
N LEU A 4 -18.40 1.02 -3.61
CA LEU A 4 -17.37 1.98 -3.16
C LEU A 4 -16.71 1.52 -1.84
N GLU A 5 -16.80 0.22 -1.52
CA GLU A 5 -16.22 -0.36 -0.30
C GLU A 5 -14.73 -0.68 -0.42
N CYS A 6 -14.22 -0.90 -1.63
CA CYS A 6 -12.81 -1.25 -1.85
C CYS A 6 -12.33 -0.87 -3.26
N ASP A 7 -11.02 -0.96 -3.49
CA ASP A 7 -10.35 -0.63 -4.74
C ASP A 7 -9.84 -1.87 -5.51
N TYR A 8 -10.48 -3.03 -5.27
CA TYR A 8 -10.15 -4.31 -5.90
C TYR A 8 -11.39 -5.17 -6.20
N ALA A 9 -12.54 -4.52 -6.45
CA ALA A 9 -13.78 -5.24 -6.77
C ALA A 9 -13.83 -5.71 -8.23
N GLU A 10 -13.17 -5.01 -9.12
CA GLU A 10 -13.10 -5.32 -10.55
C GLU A 10 -11.94 -6.27 -10.87
N GLY A 11 -11.89 -6.75 -12.10
CA GLY A 11 -10.78 -7.53 -12.64
C GLY A 11 -9.58 -6.66 -12.97
N ALA A 12 -9.02 -6.79 -14.19
CA ALA A 12 -7.92 -5.95 -14.63
C ALA A 12 -8.37 -4.96 -15.70
N HIS A 13 -7.58 -3.89 -15.87
CA HIS A 13 -7.72 -2.99 -17.00
C HIS A 13 -7.63 -3.76 -18.33
N GLU A 14 -8.45 -3.39 -19.32
CA GLU A 14 -8.58 -4.13 -20.60
C GLU A 14 -7.23 -4.33 -21.31
N ARG A 15 -6.32 -3.37 -21.22
CA ARG A 15 -4.96 -3.46 -21.81
C ARG A 15 -4.16 -4.61 -21.21
N VAL A 16 -4.32 -4.87 -19.91
CA VAL A 16 -3.69 -6.00 -19.21
C VAL A 16 -4.24 -7.31 -19.75
N LEU A 17 -5.57 -7.44 -19.80
CA LEU A 17 -6.24 -8.66 -20.31
C LEU A 17 -5.86 -8.93 -21.76
N ARG A 18 -5.86 -7.90 -22.61
CA ARG A 18 -5.47 -8.00 -24.01
C ARG A 18 -4.02 -8.49 -24.14
N ARG A 19 -3.08 -7.91 -23.39
CA ARG A 19 -1.68 -8.32 -23.44
C ARG A 19 -1.46 -9.75 -22.95
N LEU A 20 -2.19 -10.17 -21.92
CA LEU A 20 -2.17 -11.56 -21.45
C LEU A 20 -2.68 -12.52 -22.52
N PHE A 21 -3.76 -12.16 -23.21
CA PHE A 21 -4.32 -12.97 -24.29
C PHE A 21 -3.40 -13.07 -25.49
N GLU A 22 -2.83 -11.95 -25.97
CA GLU A 22 -1.93 -11.88 -27.11
C GLU A 22 -0.67 -12.73 -26.92
N THR A 23 -0.15 -12.77 -25.69
CA THR A 23 1.09 -13.47 -25.36
C THR A 23 0.87 -14.91 -24.88
N ASN A 24 -0.37 -15.39 -24.80
CA ASN A 24 -0.71 -16.64 -24.09
C ASN A 24 0.00 -17.89 -24.62
N LEU A 25 0.22 -17.98 -25.92
CA LEU A 25 0.84 -19.16 -26.55
C LEU A 25 2.36 -19.01 -26.73
N GLU A 26 2.94 -17.91 -26.31
CA GLU A 26 4.40 -17.73 -26.38
C GLU A 26 5.10 -18.66 -25.36
N GLN A 27 6.18 -19.28 -25.81
CA GLN A 27 7.04 -20.09 -24.95
C GLN A 27 8.18 -19.24 -24.41
N THR A 28 8.28 -19.14 -23.08
CA THR A 28 9.30 -18.35 -22.41
C THR A 28 9.93 -19.15 -21.25
N PRO A 29 11.13 -18.79 -20.79
CA PRO A 29 11.66 -19.31 -19.52
C PRO A 29 10.67 -19.07 -18.37
N GLY A 30 10.65 -19.98 -17.40
CA GLY A 30 9.79 -19.88 -16.23
C GLY A 30 10.39 -19.03 -15.11
N TYR A 31 9.65 -18.95 -14.00
CA TYR A 31 10.10 -18.38 -12.73
C TYR A 31 10.52 -16.91 -12.77
N GLY A 32 9.93 -16.13 -13.69
CA GLY A 32 10.22 -14.69 -13.83
C GLY A 32 11.54 -14.38 -14.52
N GLU A 33 12.15 -15.35 -15.23
CA GLU A 33 13.37 -15.16 -16.03
C GLU A 33 13.06 -14.91 -17.52
N ASP A 34 11.82 -14.57 -17.82
CA ASP A 34 11.31 -14.24 -19.14
C ASP A 34 11.55 -12.78 -19.51
N LEU A 35 11.38 -12.50 -20.81
CA LEU A 35 11.58 -11.16 -21.37
C LEU A 35 10.61 -10.10 -20.84
N TYR A 36 9.39 -10.49 -20.44
CA TYR A 36 8.39 -9.55 -19.92
C TYR A 36 8.75 -9.11 -18.50
N CYS A 37 9.15 -10.06 -17.66
CA CYS A 37 9.69 -9.72 -16.35
C CYS A 37 10.97 -8.88 -16.44
N ALA A 38 11.87 -9.17 -17.38
CA ALA A 38 13.07 -8.35 -17.61
C ALA A 38 12.69 -6.91 -18.00
N ARG A 39 11.78 -6.75 -18.96
CA ARG A 39 11.31 -5.44 -19.42
C ARG A 39 10.59 -4.65 -18.32
N ALA A 40 9.73 -5.30 -17.55
CA ALA A 40 9.06 -4.66 -16.43
C ALA A 40 10.07 -4.20 -15.35
N ARG A 41 11.12 -4.98 -15.08
CA ARG A 41 12.25 -4.56 -14.21
C ARG A 41 12.94 -3.32 -14.74
N GLU A 42 13.24 -3.27 -16.03
CA GLU A 42 13.88 -2.11 -16.67
C GLU A 42 13.02 -0.85 -16.52
N TYR A 43 11.71 -0.93 -16.76
CA TYR A 43 10.81 0.22 -16.56
C TYR A 43 10.86 0.72 -15.12
N ILE A 44 10.78 -0.18 -14.13
CA ILE A 44 10.82 0.19 -12.72
C ILE A 44 12.18 0.78 -12.32
N GLN A 45 13.29 0.22 -12.83
CA GLN A 45 14.63 0.75 -12.60
C GLN A 45 14.79 2.17 -13.17
N GLN A 46 14.25 2.42 -14.38
CA GLN A 46 14.23 3.75 -14.99
C GLN A 46 13.40 4.74 -14.16
N LEU A 47 12.22 4.33 -13.70
CA LEU A 47 11.38 5.16 -12.84
C LEU A 47 12.04 5.49 -11.49
N CYS A 48 12.79 4.56 -10.92
CA CYS A 48 13.53 4.75 -9.67
C CYS A 48 14.80 5.60 -9.83
N GLN A 49 15.30 5.78 -11.05
CA GLN A 49 16.54 6.51 -11.35
C GLN A 49 17.71 6.10 -10.41
N ARG A 50 17.83 4.81 -10.13
CA ARG A 50 18.83 4.27 -9.21
C ARG A 50 19.41 2.96 -9.76
N GLU A 51 20.72 2.94 -9.92
CA GLU A 51 21.47 1.72 -10.22
C GLU A 51 21.58 0.81 -8.96
N GLY A 52 21.85 -0.46 -9.20
CA GLY A 52 22.09 -1.42 -8.12
C GLY A 52 20.84 -1.72 -7.28
N ILE A 53 19.66 -1.70 -7.88
CA ILE A 53 18.42 -2.20 -7.27
C ILE A 53 18.00 -3.50 -7.94
N ASP A 54 17.36 -4.40 -7.17
CA ASP A 54 16.71 -5.59 -7.71
C ASP A 54 15.19 -5.37 -7.66
N VAL A 55 14.51 -5.88 -8.69
CA VAL A 55 13.05 -5.86 -8.78
C VAL A 55 12.53 -7.28 -8.88
N HIS A 56 11.63 -7.64 -7.98
CA HIS A 56 10.97 -8.94 -7.92
C HIS A 56 9.45 -8.78 -8.01
N PHE A 57 8.77 -9.75 -8.60
CA PHE A 57 7.32 -9.75 -8.72
C PHE A 57 6.73 -10.86 -7.83
N LEU A 58 5.77 -10.47 -6.98
CA LEU A 58 5.04 -11.36 -6.08
C LEU A 58 3.54 -11.22 -6.34
N VAL A 59 2.72 -12.11 -5.77
CA VAL A 59 1.29 -12.18 -6.11
C VAL A 59 0.42 -11.19 -5.34
N GLY A 60 0.91 -10.67 -4.20
CA GLY A 60 0.14 -9.75 -3.36
C GLY A 60 0.94 -9.19 -2.18
N GLY A 61 0.37 -8.19 -1.50
CA GLY A 61 1.03 -7.46 -0.41
C GLY A 61 1.46 -8.34 0.75
N THR A 62 0.57 -9.19 1.27
CA THR A 62 0.89 -10.10 2.39
C THR A 62 2.06 -11.02 2.07
N GLN A 63 2.12 -11.59 0.86
CA GLN A 63 3.28 -12.41 0.45
C GLN A 63 4.56 -11.57 0.38
N THR A 64 4.45 -10.34 -0.11
CA THR A 64 5.57 -9.40 -0.19
C THR A 64 6.09 -9.07 1.21
N ASN A 65 5.21 -8.69 2.13
CA ASN A 65 5.55 -8.31 3.49
C ASN A 65 6.19 -9.46 4.26
N THR A 66 5.60 -10.65 4.23
CA THR A 66 6.16 -11.85 4.88
C THR A 66 7.52 -12.23 4.31
N THR A 67 7.70 -12.15 2.99
CA THR A 67 8.97 -12.49 2.34
C THR A 67 10.08 -11.52 2.72
N VAL A 68 9.80 -10.20 2.69
CA VAL A 68 10.78 -9.16 3.03
C VAL A 68 11.17 -9.24 4.50
N ILE A 69 10.19 -9.33 5.40
CA ILE A 69 10.43 -9.34 6.85
C ILE A 69 11.21 -10.60 7.26
N ALA A 70 10.83 -11.77 6.73
CA ALA A 70 11.56 -13.01 6.99
C ALA A 70 12.98 -13.04 6.42
N ALA A 71 13.23 -12.33 5.30
CA ALA A 71 14.56 -12.21 4.72
C ALA A 71 15.45 -11.21 5.48
N ALA A 72 14.85 -10.18 6.06
CA ALA A 72 15.56 -9.05 6.67
C ALA A 72 15.93 -9.31 8.14
N LEU A 73 15.07 -10.01 8.88
CA LEU A 73 15.18 -10.12 10.33
C LEU A 73 15.83 -11.45 10.78
N ARG A 74 16.58 -11.36 11.86
CA ARG A 74 17.05 -12.53 12.60
C ARG A 74 15.93 -13.07 13.49
N PRO A 75 15.92 -14.35 13.89
CA PRO A 75 14.82 -14.98 14.63
C PRO A 75 14.38 -14.27 15.93
N HIS A 76 15.28 -13.50 16.58
CA HIS A 76 15.01 -12.75 17.80
C HIS A 76 14.57 -11.31 17.54
N GLN A 77 14.48 -10.89 16.27
CA GLN A 77 14.13 -9.54 15.90
C GLN A 77 12.66 -9.40 15.52
N GLY A 78 12.13 -8.18 15.72
CA GLY A 78 10.78 -7.78 15.36
C GLY A 78 10.76 -6.54 14.48
N VAL A 79 9.58 -6.24 13.94
CA VAL A 79 9.32 -5.12 13.05
C VAL A 79 8.44 -4.08 13.74
N ILE A 80 8.89 -2.82 13.76
CA ILE A 80 8.12 -1.68 14.29
C ILE A 80 7.11 -1.26 13.23
N ALA A 81 5.83 -1.12 13.61
CA ALA A 81 4.76 -0.61 12.75
C ALA A 81 3.77 0.23 13.56
N ALA A 82 3.00 1.10 12.90
CA ALA A 82 1.85 1.74 13.54
C ALA A 82 0.82 0.68 13.96
N THR A 83 0.04 0.95 15.01
CA THR A 83 -1.04 0.04 15.47
C THR A 83 -2.06 -0.25 14.38
N SER A 84 -2.30 0.70 13.46
CA SER A 84 -3.15 0.55 12.27
C SER A 84 -2.45 -0.08 11.07
N GLY A 85 -1.13 -0.31 11.14
CA GLY A 85 -0.33 -0.85 10.04
C GLY A 85 -0.86 -2.20 9.55
N HIS A 86 -0.90 -2.41 8.24
CA HIS A 86 -1.53 -3.56 7.59
C HIS A 86 -1.02 -4.89 8.16
N ILE A 87 0.28 -5.02 8.39
CA ILE A 87 0.90 -6.21 8.97
C ILE A 87 0.45 -6.52 10.41
N ASN A 88 -0.06 -5.51 11.13
CA ASN A 88 -0.55 -5.68 12.50
C ASN A 88 -2.03 -6.08 12.55
N VAL A 89 -2.87 -5.60 11.62
CA VAL A 89 -4.33 -5.72 11.73
C VAL A 89 -5.02 -6.50 10.62
N HIS A 90 -4.43 -6.59 9.41
CA HIS A 90 -5.11 -7.11 8.22
C HIS A 90 -4.41 -8.30 7.55
N GLU A 91 -3.41 -8.93 8.20
CA GLU A 91 -2.67 -10.07 7.64
C GLU A 91 -2.78 -11.34 8.49
N THR A 92 -3.74 -11.40 9.41
CA THR A 92 -4.08 -12.62 10.17
C THR A 92 -2.86 -13.25 10.88
N GLY A 93 -1.94 -12.40 11.41
CA GLY A 93 -0.73 -12.88 12.06
C GLY A 93 0.30 -13.49 11.10
N ALA A 94 0.29 -13.08 9.81
CA ALA A 94 1.21 -13.61 8.82
C ALA A 94 2.69 -13.33 9.14
N ILE A 95 2.97 -12.19 9.78
CA ILE A 95 4.32 -11.84 10.22
C ILE A 95 4.75 -12.73 11.39
N GLU A 96 3.87 -12.92 12.37
CA GLU A 96 4.10 -13.80 13.52
C GLU A 96 4.31 -15.25 13.06
N ALA A 97 3.62 -15.67 12.01
CA ALA A 97 3.80 -17.00 11.41
C ALA A 97 5.20 -17.19 10.78
N THR A 98 5.90 -16.11 10.44
CA THR A 98 7.32 -16.19 10.02
C THR A 98 8.30 -16.24 11.20
N GLY A 99 7.79 -16.17 12.43
CA GLY A 99 8.59 -16.18 13.66
C GLY A 99 8.98 -14.79 14.17
N HIS A 100 8.45 -13.70 13.58
CA HIS A 100 8.77 -12.33 13.96
C HIS A 100 7.57 -11.65 14.62
N LYS A 101 7.84 -10.83 15.63
CA LYS A 101 6.81 -10.04 16.32
C LYS A 101 6.65 -8.68 15.67
N VAL A 102 5.40 -8.24 15.52
CA VAL A 102 5.10 -6.83 15.25
C VAL A 102 5.18 -6.03 16.55
N LEU A 103 6.04 -5.01 16.57
CA LEU A 103 6.19 -4.06 17.67
C LEU A 103 5.30 -2.85 17.36
N ALA A 104 4.02 -2.96 17.74
CA ALA A 104 3.01 -1.98 17.39
C ALA A 104 3.15 -0.69 18.22
N VAL A 105 3.14 0.46 17.55
CA VAL A 105 3.26 1.80 18.14
C VAL A 105 1.96 2.57 17.90
N PRO A 106 1.31 3.12 18.93
CA PRO A 106 0.12 3.93 18.77
C PRO A 106 0.34 5.13 17.85
N SER A 107 -0.59 5.35 16.92
CA SER A 107 -0.60 6.47 15.99
C SER A 107 -2.04 6.92 15.74
N ALA A 108 -2.28 8.22 15.72
CA ALA A 108 -3.61 8.79 15.48
C ALA A 108 -3.96 8.84 13.98
N ASP A 109 -2.97 9.04 13.13
CA ASP A 109 -3.14 9.20 11.69
C ASP A 109 -2.54 8.03 10.85
N GLY A 110 -2.02 7.00 11.53
CA GLY A 110 -1.38 5.84 10.90
C GLY A 110 0.09 6.04 10.58
N LYS A 111 0.67 7.22 10.83
CA LYS A 111 2.08 7.50 10.59
C LYS A 111 2.93 7.27 11.85
N LEU A 112 4.17 6.85 11.66
CA LEU A 112 5.22 6.85 12.68
C LEU A 112 6.11 8.07 12.50
N THR A 113 6.74 8.50 13.58
CA THR A 113 7.79 9.54 13.58
C THR A 113 9.14 8.95 13.95
N GLY A 114 10.24 9.56 13.51
CA GLY A 114 11.59 9.16 13.93
C GLY A 114 11.74 9.15 15.45
N ARG A 115 11.10 10.10 16.16
CA ARG A 115 11.09 10.13 17.63
C ARG A 115 10.46 8.88 18.24
N GLU A 116 9.35 8.38 17.70
CA GLU A 116 8.69 7.17 18.21
C GLU A 116 9.52 5.93 17.92
N VAL A 117 10.09 5.82 16.73
CA VAL A 117 11.02 4.74 16.37
C VAL A 117 12.23 4.74 17.31
N ARG A 118 12.86 5.90 17.52
CA ARG A 118 14.00 6.05 18.45
C ARG A 118 13.63 5.66 19.87
N ARG A 119 12.44 6.04 20.35
CA ARG A 119 11.95 5.65 21.68
C ARG A 119 11.85 4.14 21.83
N VAL A 120 11.31 3.42 20.84
CA VAL A 120 11.22 1.94 20.86
C VAL A 120 12.63 1.33 20.89
N TYR A 121 13.51 1.84 20.06
CA TYR A 121 14.92 1.40 20.00
C TYR A 121 15.63 1.63 21.33
N GLU A 122 15.62 2.84 21.87
CA GLU A 122 16.29 3.20 23.12
C GLU A 122 15.71 2.45 24.32
N SER A 123 14.38 2.28 24.39
CA SER A 123 13.72 1.50 25.43
C SER A 123 14.23 0.07 25.48
N HIS A 124 14.48 -0.54 24.32
CA HIS A 124 15.09 -1.87 24.26
C HIS A 124 16.55 -1.86 24.76
N TRP A 125 17.37 -0.95 24.24
CA TRP A 125 18.81 -0.96 24.52
C TRP A 125 19.19 -0.50 25.91
N GLN A 126 18.35 0.33 26.56
CA GLN A 126 18.52 0.79 27.94
C GLN A 126 18.02 -0.22 28.97
N ASP A 127 17.22 -1.21 28.58
CA ASP A 127 16.72 -2.22 29.50
C ASP A 127 17.82 -3.22 29.88
N ALA A 128 18.02 -3.41 31.17
CA ALA A 128 19.01 -4.35 31.70
C ALA A 128 18.71 -5.81 31.34
N THR A 129 17.45 -6.10 31.00
CA THR A 129 16.97 -7.44 30.64
C THR A 129 16.67 -7.58 29.14
N ARG A 130 17.22 -6.69 28.30
CA ARG A 130 16.96 -6.66 26.85
C ARG A 130 17.14 -7.99 26.14
N GLU A 131 18.02 -8.86 26.63
CA GLU A 131 18.24 -10.18 26.04
C GLU A 131 17.04 -11.13 26.21
N HIS A 132 16.07 -10.77 27.06
CA HIS A 132 14.80 -11.49 27.23
C HIS A 132 13.68 -10.88 26.35
N MET A 133 13.96 -9.79 25.60
CA MET A 133 12.99 -9.04 24.83
C MET A 133 13.24 -9.22 23.33
N VAL A 134 12.16 -9.06 22.53
CA VAL A 134 12.30 -8.99 21.07
C VAL A 134 13.05 -7.72 20.69
N GLN A 135 14.16 -7.86 19.96
CA GLN A 135 14.97 -6.75 19.48
C GLN A 135 14.32 -6.08 18.27
N PRO A 136 14.15 -4.76 18.23
CA PRO A 136 13.74 -4.06 17.01
C PRO A 136 14.82 -4.20 15.92
N GLY A 137 14.42 -4.56 14.70
CA GLY A 137 15.33 -4.75 13.57
C GLY A 137 14.89 -4.07 12.29
N MET A 138 13.59 -3.71 12.19
CA MET A 138 13.02 -3.07 11.00
C MET A 138 11.91 -2.10 11.40
N VAL A 139 11.70 -1.07 10.60
CA VAL A 139 10.51 -0.22 10.57
C VAL A 139 9.74 -0.50 9.30
N TYR A 140 8.45 -0.74 9.44
CA TYR A 140 7.48 -0.90 8.35
C TYR A 140 6.56 0.31 8.30
N LEU A 141 6.39 0.86 7.12
CA LEU A 141 5.45 1.95 6.82
C LEU A 141 4.56 1.56 5.65
N SER A 142 3.35 2.08 5.60
CA SER A 142 2.52 2.06 4.39
C SER A 142 2.47 3.46 3.75
N GLN A 143 2.60 3.53 2.43
CA GLN A 143 2.50 4.77 1.67
C GLN A 143 1.56 4.61 0.47
N PRO A 144 0.35 5.22 0.51
CA PRO A 144 -0.33 5.85 1.67
C PRO A 144 -0.53 4.91 2.85
N THR A 145 -0.78 5.48 4.04
CA THR A 145 -1.18 4.67 5.19
C THR A 145 -2.58 4.06 4.98
N GLU A 146 -2.96 3.14 5.85
CA GLU A 146 -4.29 2.53 5.84
C GLU A 146 -5.41 3.56 6.07
N ASN A 147 -5.08 4.68 6.70
CA ASN A 147 -5.97 5.82 6.94
C ASN A 147 -6.02 6.81 5.75
N GLY A 148 -5.29 6.53 4.66
CA GLY A 148 -5.19 7.40 3.49
C GLY A 148 -4.29 8.61 3.67
N THR A 149 -3.63 8.76 4.80
CA THR A 149 -2.64 9.82 5.04
C THR A 149 -1.34 9.55 4.30
N LEU A 150 -0.58 10.62 4.04
CA LEU A 150 0.67 10.54 3.30
C LEU A 150 1.85 10.96 4.18
N TYR A 151 2.95 10.21 4.10
CA TYR A 151 4.23 10.72 4.55
C TYR A 151 4.72 11.77 3.56
N SER A 152 5.17 12.90 4.06
CA SER A 152 5.94 13.87 3.28
C SER A 152 7.38 13.41 3.08
N LEU A 153 8.08 14.00 2.12
CA LEU A 153 9.50 13.75 1.90
C LEU A 153 10.33 14.05 3.16
N ALA A 154 9.96 15.09 3.92
CA ALA A 154 10.62 15.43 5.17
C ALA A 154 10.42 14.36 6.24
N GLU A 155 9.19 13.87 6.43
CA GLU A 155 8.88 12.80 7.39
C GLU A 155 9.58 11.48 7.02
N LEU A 156 9.59 11.11 5.73
CA LEU A 156 10.32 9.93 5.27
C LEU A 156 11.83 10.06 5.49
N THR A 157 12.37 11.27 5.30
CA THR A 157 13.79 11.54 5.50
C THR A 157 14.17 11.41 6.98
N ASP A 158 13.37 11.98 7.91
CA ASP A 158 13.55 11.84 9.35
C ASP A 158 13.53 10.37 9.81
N LEU A 159 12.57 9.61 9.29
CA LEU A 159 12.47 8.17 9.57
C LEU A 159 13.67 7.38 9.03
N TRP A 160 14.10 7.69 7.82
CA TRP A 160 15.26 7.05 7.20
C TRP A 160 16.55 7.36 7.98
N GLU A 161 16.80 8.61 8.32
CA GLU A 161 17.97 9.03 9.13
C GLU A 161 17.94 8.38 10.52
N THR A 162 16.78 8.35 11.18
CA THR A 162 16.60 7.64 12.45
C THR A 162 16.90 6.15 12.31
N CYS A 163 16.45 5.51 11.25
CA CYS A 163 16.74 4.10 10.99
C CYS A 163 18.24 3.86 10.76
N GLN A 164 18.93 4.75 10.03
CA GLN A 164 20.39 4.67 9.85
C GLN A 164 21.13 4.78 11.18
N ASP A 165 20.79 5.77 12.02
CA ASP A 165 21.38 5.97 13.34
C ASP A 165 21.18 4.76 14.26
N CYS A 166 20.01 4.12 14.19
CA CYS A 166 19.64 2.98 15.02
C CYS A 166 20.06 1.62 14.43
N GLY A 167 20.58 1.58 13.21
CA GLY A 167 20.91 0.33 12.52
C GLY A 167 19.67 -0.51 12.19
N LEU A 168 18.52 0.13 11.94
CA LEU A 168 17.26 -0.50 11.56
C LEU A 168 17.07 -0.48 10.04
N PHE A 169 16.40 -1.47 9.50
CA PHE A 169 15.91 -1.41 8.13
C PHE A 169 14.62 -0.57 8.05
N LEU A 170 14.46 0.22 6.98
CA LEU A 170 13.22 0.92 6.66
C LEU A 170 12.60 0.31 5.41
N PHE A 171 11.42 -0.29 5.53
CA PHE A 171 10.64 -0.86 4.43
C PHE A 171 9.32 -0.12 4.26
N VAL A 172 8.94 0.16 3.00
CA VAL A 172 7.70 0.87 2.66
C VAL A 172 6.78 -0.04 1.85
N ASP A 173 5.63 -0.37 2.42
CA ASP A 173 4.53 -1.03 1.71
C ASP A 173 3.82 0.00 0.83
N GLY A 174 3.85 -0.25 -0.46
CA GLY A 174 3.24 0.58 -1.49
C GLY A 174 2.04 -0.07 -2.16
N ALA A 175 1.21 -0.85 -1.43
CA ALA A 175 0.01 -1.48 -1.98
C ALA A 175 -0.92 -0.51 -2.71
N ARG A 176 -0.88 0.79 -2.34
CA ARG A 176 -1.58 1.90 -2.97
C ARG A 176 -0.64 3.02 -3.45
N LEU A 177 0.62 2.68 -3.73
CA LEU A 177 1.66 3.68 -4.00
C LEU A 177 1.33 4.63 -5.15
N GLY A 178 0.71 4.14 -6.20
CA GLY A 178 0.33 4.99 -7.32
C GLY A 178 -0.65 6.09 -6.91
N TYR A 179 -1.67 5.79 -6.12
CA TYR A 179 -2.58 6.78 -5.56
C TYR A 179 -1.83 7.79 -4.68
N GLY A 180 -0.91 7.31 -3.83
CA GLY A 180 -0.08 8.21 -3.04
C GLY A 180 0.77 9.15 -3.89
N LEU A 181 1.45 8.64 -4.91
CA LEU A 181 2.33 9.43 -5.79
C LEU A 181 1.58 10.44 -6.67
N MET A 182 0.32 10.15 -7.01
CA MET A 182 -0.48 11.02 -7.87
C MET A 182 -1.39 11.98 -7.09
N SER A 183 -1.42 11.87 -5.79
CA SER A 183 -2.11 12.81 -4.89
C SER A 183 -1.54 14.21 -5.03
N GLU A 184 -2.41 15.22 -5.02
CA GLU A 184 -2.03 16.65 -5.04
C GLU A 184 -1.23 17.05 -3.78
N ALA A 185 -1.33 16.29 -2.69
CA ALA A 185 -0.60 16.52 -1.44
C ALA A 185 0.78 15.80 -1.40
N CYS A 186 1.13 15.03 -2.42
CA CYS A 186 2.38 14.28 -2.44
C CYS A 186 3.55 15.15 -2.91
N ASP A 187 4.61 15.19 -2.11
CA ASP A 187 5.89 15.85 -2.43
C ASP A 187 7.02 14.86 -2.71
N MET A 188 6.71 13.56 -2.84
CA MET A 188 7.67 12.47 -3.06
C MET A 188 7.58 11.88 -4.46
N THR A 189 8.68 11.25 -4.86
CA THR A 189 8.85 10.52 -6.11
C THR A 189 9.37 9.10 -5.87
N LEU A 190 9.29 8.22 -6.86
CA LEU A 190 9.93 6.88 -6.79
C LEU A 190 11.45 6.95 -6.54
N PRO A 191 12.22 7.88 -7.15
CA PRO A 191 13.62 8.09 -6.79
C PRO A 191 13.83 8.42 -5.32
N ASP A 192 12.93 9.15 -4.68
CA ASP A 192 13.04 9.50 -3.25
C ASP A 192 12.90 8.27 -2.37
N LEU A 193 11.91 7.42 -2.63
CA LEU A 193 11.73 6.12 -1.96
C LEU A 193 12.94 5.22 -2.18
N ALA A 194 13.39 5.07 -3.43
CA ALA A 194 14.52 4.23 -3.75
C ALA A 194 15.81 4.62 -3.02
N ARG A 195 15.98 5.90 -2.67
CA ARG A 195 17.15 6.41 -1.92
C ARG A 195 17.02 6.28 -0.41
N ARG A 196 15.79 6.27 0.14
CA ARG A 196 15.52 6.41 1.58
C ARG A 196 14.95 5.16 2.25
N CYS A 197 14.89 4.02 1.57
CA CYS A 197 14.49 2.77 2.19
C CYS A 197 15.33 1.60 1.69
N VAL A 198 15.35 0.51 2.44
CA VAL A 198 16.04 -0.71 2.02
C VAL A 198 15.26 -1.47 0.94
N GLY A 199 13.95 -1.21 0.85
CA GLY A 199 13.06 -1.70 -0.17
C GLY A 199 11.67 -1.12 -0.02
N PHE A 200 10.89 -1.18 -1.09
CA PHE A 200 9.48 -0.79 -1.13
C PHE A 200 8.72 -1.60 -2.17
N SER A 201 7.41 -1.71 -2.00
CA SER A 201 6.55 -2.34 -3.02
C SER A 201 5.87 -1.30 -3.91
N ILE A 202 5.56 -1.69 -5.14
CA ILE A 202 4.70 -0.96 -6.08
C ILE A 202 3.50 -1.85 -6.32
N GLY A 203 2.37 -1.49 -5.70
CA GLY A 203 1.13 -2.24 -5.78
C GLY A 203 0.53 -2.22 -7.18
N GLY A 204 0.15 -3.39 -7.68
CA GLY A 204 -0.53 -3.52 -8.96
C GLY A 204 -1.98 -3.99 -8.81
N THR A 205 -2.27 -4.83 -7.85
CA THR A 205 -3.60 -5.43 -7.62
C THR A 205 -4.71 -4.37 -7.52
N LYS A 206 -4.46 -3.28 -6.82
CA LYS A 206 -5.41 -2.18 -6.65
C LYS A 206 -5.34 -1.14 -7.77
N GLN A 207 -4.43 -1.31 -8.74
CA GLN A 207 -4.14 -0.31 -9.78
C GLN A 207 -4.25 -0.86 -11.19
N GLY A 208 -5.23 -1.76 -11.41
CA GLY A 208 -5.58 -2.24 -12.73
C GLY A 208 -4.93 -3.54 -13.17
N LEU A 209 -4.15 -4.22 -12.30
CA LEU A 209 -3.72 -5.59 -12.52
C LEU A 209 -4.76 -6.58 -11.98
N LEU A 210 -4.73 -7.83 -12.48
CA LEU A 210 -5.47 -8.94 -11.86
C LEU A 210 -4.93 -9.25 -10.47
N PHE A 211 -3.63 -9.23 -10.33
CA PHE A 211 -2.87 -9.44 -9.10
C PHE A 211 -1.40 -9.06 -9.34
N GLY A 212 -0.70 -8.71 -8.29
CA GLY A 212 0.73 -8.53 -8.35
C GLY A 212 1.23 -7.30 -7.61
N GLU A 213 2.43 -7.48 -7.05
CA GLU A 213 3.25 -6.45 -6.41
C GLU A 213 4.65 -6.51 -7.03
N ALA A 214 5.21 -5.36 -7.37
CA ALA A 214 6.61 -5.26 -7.72
C ALA A 214 7.40 -4.79 -6.49
N LEU A 215 8.27 -5.64 -5.98
CA LEU A 215 9.15 -5.35 -4.86
C LEU A 215 10.48 -4.81 -5.37
N VAL A 216 10.83 -3.61 -4.97
CA VAL A 216 12.13 -2.98 -5.23
C VAL A 216 13.01 -3.14 -3.99
N LEU A 217 14.18 -3.74 -4.14
CA LEU A 217 15.19 -3.88 -3.08
C LEU A 217 16.43 -3.08 -3.43
N SER A 218 16.81 -2.19 -2.53
CA SER A 218 17.97 -1.31 -2.71
C SER A 218 19.16 -1.70 -1.83
N HIS A 219 18.94 -2.40 -0.71
CA HIS A 219 19.99 -2.74 0.24
C HIS A 219 20.70 -4.05 -0.13
N PRO A 220 22.05 -4.09 -0.25
CA PRO A 220 22.79 -5.27 -0.71
C PRO A 220 22.54 -6.54 0.13
N ALA A 221 22.39 -6.40 1.45
CA ALA A 221 22.16 -7.55 2.33
C ALA A 221 20.81 -8.24 2.07
N LEU A 222 19.79 -7.49 1.63
CA LEU A 222 18.48 -8.06 1.29
C LEU A 222 18.45 -8.62 -0.13
N ARG A 223 19.23 -8.08 -1.05
CA ARG A 223 19.31 -8.53 -2.45
C ARG A 223 19.96 -9.91 -2.56
N ARG A 224 20.95 -10.16 -1.71
CA ARG A 224 21.65 -11.44 -1.69
C ARG A 224 20.71 -12.57 -1.34
N ASP A 225 20.66 -13.60 -2.18
CA ASP A 225 19.87 -14.81 -1.97
C ASP A 225 18.35 -14.64 -1.82
N PHE A 226 17.81 -13.44 -2.11
CA PHE A 226 16.38 -13.12 -1.89
C PHE A 226 15.42 -14.06 -2.63
N ARG A 227 15.81 -14.58 -3.79
CA ARG A 227 14.98 -15.54 -4.55
C ARG A 227 14.71 -16.85 -3.79
N TYR A 228 15.58 -17.26 -2.85
CA TYR A 228 15.29 -18.40 -1.97
C TYR A 228 14.12 -18.09 -1.02
N HIS A 229 14.09 -16.89 -0.46
CA HIS A 229 12.96 -16.45 0.36
C HIS A 229 11.66 -16.37 -0.43
N ILE A 230 11.69 -15.84 -1.65
CA ILE A 230 10.53 -15.85 -2.56
C ILE A 230 10.04 -17.28 -2.77
N LYS A 231 10.95 -18.23 -3.03
CA LYS A 231 10.60 -19.64 -3.23
C LYS A 231 9.98 -20.28 -1.98
N GLN A 232 10.55 -20.04 -0.81
CA GLN A 232 10.04 -20.55 0.47
C GLN A 232 8.61 -20.06 0.77
N HIS A 233 8.31 -18.80 0.44
CA HIS A 233 6.98 -18.19 0.61
C HIS A 233 6.02 -18.43 -0.57
N GLY A 234 6.36 -19.35 -1.49
CA GLY A 234 5.51 -19.72 -2.62
C GLY A 234 5.40 -18.69 -3.75
N GLY A 235 6.18 -17.60 -3.70
CA GLY A 235 6.12 -16.50 -4.66
C GLY A 235 6.86 -16.72 -5.97
N LEU A 236 7.70 -17.75 -6.06
CA LEU A 236 8.45 -18.06 -7.28
C LEU A 236 7.60 -18.94 -8.21
N LEU A 237 6.72 -18.29 -8.99
CA LEU A 237 5.75 -18.98 -9.84
C LEU A 237 6.40 -19.58 -11.08
N ALA A 238 6.02 -20.82 -11.44
CA ALA A 238 6.49 -21.46 -12.68
C ALA A 238 6.12 -20.63 -13.92
N LYS A 239 4.91 -20.03 -13.94
CA LYS A 239 4.45 -19.09 -14.97
C LYS A 239 4.58 -17.63 -14.51
N GLY A 240 5.71 -17.26 -13.88
CA GLY A 240 5.97 -15.92 -13.35
C GLY A 240 5.87 -14.80 -14.38
N ARG A 241 6.01 -15.13 -15.68
CA ARG A 241 5.79 -14.17 -16.77
C ARG A 241 4.45 -13.44 -16.71
N LEU A 242 3.41 -14.07 -16.10
CA LEU A 242 2.09 -13.43 -15.96
C LEU A 242 2.17 -12.12 -15.17
N LEU A 243 3.06 -12.04 -14.19
CA LEU A 243 3.31 -10.79 -13.46
C LEU A 243 4.04 -9.77 -14.35
N GLY A 244 5.09 -10.18 -15.04
CA GLY A 244 5.84 -9.32 -15.94
C GLY A 244 5.00 -8.73 -17.07
N VAL A 245 4.16 -9.53 -17.72
CA VAL A 245 3.22 -9.09 -18.77
C VAL A 245 2.27 -8.02 -18.26
N GLN A 246 1.70 -8.20 -17.06
CA GLN A 246 0.79 -7.24 -16.45
C GLN A 246 1.50 -5.92 -16.12
N PHE A 247 2.66 -5.96 -15.46
CA PHE A 247 3.42 -4.75 -15.14
C PHE A 247 3.89 -4.02 -16.40
N CYS A 248 4.33 -4.73 -17.46
CA CYS A 248 4.62 -4.09 -18.74
C CYS A 248 3.41 -3.34 -19.28
N ALA A 249 2.22 -3.95 -19.24
CA ALA A 249 1.02 -3.36 -19.82
C ALA A 249 0.60 -2.04 -19.16
N ILE A 250 0.85 -1.84 -17.87
CA ILE A 250 0.45 -0.62 -17.15
C ILE A 250 1.59 0.40 -16.97
N LEU A 251 2.85 -0.05 -16.98
CA LEU A 251 3.99 0.87 -16.85
C LEU A 251 4.40 1.49 -18.18
N GLU A 252 4.21 0.75 -19.29
CA GLU A 252 4.39 1.28 -20.63
C GLU A 252 3.46 2.48 -20.84
N ASP A 253 3.97 3.61 -21.31
CA ASP A 253 3.24 4.87 -21.54
C ASP A 253 2.62 5.52 -20.29
N GLY A 254 2.97 5.07 -19.08
CA GLY A 254 2.55 5.70 -17.82
C GLY A 254 1.11 5.48 -17.39
N LEU A 255 0.41 4.50 -17.97
CA LEU A 255 -0.99 4.17 -17.62
C LEU A 255 -1.19 3.97 -16.12
N TYR A 256 -0.23 3.37 -15.41
CA TYR A 256 -0.26 3.20 -13.95
C TYR A 256 -0.59 4.49 -13.21
N PHE A 257 0.06 5.59 -13.61
CA PHE A 257 -0.12 6.90 -12.98
C PHE A 257 -1.43 7.59 -13.44
N GLU A 258 -1.88 7.33 -14.66
CA GLU A 258 -3.17 7.86 -15.15
C GLU A 258 -4.34 7.25 -14.40
N LEU A 259 -4.33 5.92 -14.19
CA LEU A 259 -5.34 5.19 -13.43
C LEU A 259 -5.41 5.67 -11.97
N ALA A 260 -4.25 5.93 -11.36
CA ALA A 260 -4.17 6.47 -10.01
C ALA A 260 -4.79 7.88 -9.92
N ARG A 261 -4.38 8.77 -10.82
CA ARG A 261 -4.88 10.16 -10.87
C ARG A 261 -6.38 10.22 -11.10
N HIS A 262 -6.92 9.29 -11.90
CA HIS A 262 -8.36 9.18 -12.10
C HIS A 262 -9.10 8.88 -10.79
N ALA A 263 -8.65 7.89 -10.03
CA ALA A 263 -9.27 7.51 -8.77
C ALA A 263 -9.18 8.63 -7.72
N ASP A 264 -7.98 9.23 -7.55
CA ASP A 264 -7.77 10.33 -6.59
C ASP A 264 -8.66 11.53 -6.90
N ARG A 265 -8.76 11.91 -8.18
CA ARG A 265 -9.65 13.01 -8.59
C ARG A 265 -11.11 12.77 -8.17
N LEU A 266 -11.60 11.55 -8.36
CA LEU A 266 -12.97 11.16 -7.98
C LEU A 266 -13.14 11.13 -6.46
N ALA A 267 -12.14 10.65 -5.73
CA ALA A 267 -12.15 10.66 -4.26
C ALA A 267 -12.18 12.09 -3.71
N MET A 268 -11.40 13.00 -4.29
CA MET A 268 -11.37 14.40 -3.88
C MET A 268 -12.67 15.15 -4.23
N GLU A 269 -13.39 14.71 -5.27
CA GLU A 269 -14.72 15.19 -5.56
C GLU A 269 -15.73 14.79 -4.47
N LEU A 270 -15.67 13.51 -4.03
CA LEU A 270 -16.48 13.03 -2.90
C LEU A 270 -16.12 13.74 -1.59
N ARG A 271 -14.84 13.92 -1.29
CA ARG A 271 -14.39 14.66 -0.11
C ARG A 271 -15.02 16.05 -0.05
N ARG A 272 -14.92 16.81 -1.14
CA ARG A 272 -15.52 18.16 -1.23
C ARG A 272 -17.04 18.11 -1.03
N ALA A 273 -17.71 17.08 -1.58
CA ALA A 273 -19.14 16.90 -1.41
C ALA A 273 -19.54 16.64 0.05
N PHE A 274 -18.77 15.88 0.80
CA PHE A 274 -18.99 15.68 2.23
C PHE A 274 -18.70 16.95 3.03
N GLU A 275 -17.54 17.56 2.82
CA GLU A 275 -17.12 18.76 3.56
C GLU A 275 -18.07 19.96 3.35
N THR A 276 -18.55 20.18 2.12
CA THR A 276 -19.50 21.28 1.82
C THR A 276 -20.87 21.10 2.45
N ARG A 277 -21.23 19.86 2.82
CA ARG A 277 -22.46 19.51 3.56
C ARG A 277 -22.24 19.43 5.07
N GLY A 278 -21.03 19.79 5.55
CA GLY A 278 -20.72 19.85 6.98
C GLY A 278 -20.35 18.51 7.60
N TYR A 279 -20.15 17.45 6.82
CA TYR A 279 -19.68 16.17 7.36
C TYR A 279 -18.19 16.26 7.68
N GLU A 280 -17.82 15.86 8.89
CA GLU A 280 -16.43 15.77 9.33
C GLU A 280 -15.74 14.57 8.68
N MET A 281 -14.45 14.71 8.41
CA MET A 281 -13.60 13.61 7.92
C MET A 281 -12.79 13.04 9.09
N LEU A 282 -12.84 11.71 9.30
CA LEU A 282 -12.11 11.04 10.37
C LEU A 282 -10.59 11.17 10.22
N PHE A 283 -10.12 11.14 8.96
CA PHE A 283 -8.69 11.29 8.61
C PHE A 283 -8.52 12.31 7.50
N ASP A 284 -7.37 12.97 7.50
CA ASP A 284 -7.00 13.92 6.45
C ASP A 284 -6.36 13.18 5.26
N SER A 285 -7.21 12.49 4.49
CA SER A 285 -6.81 11.70 3.33
C SER A 285 -6.92 12.49 2.03
N TYR A 286 -5.86 12.49 1.26
CA TYR A 286 -5.79 13.08 -0.09
C TYR A 286 -5.63 12.02 -1.19
N THR A 287 -6.04 10.79 -0.90
CA THR A 287 -5.92 9.64 -1.82
C THR A 287 -7.30 9.08 -2.17
N ASN A 288 -7.32 7.95 -2.85
CA ASN A 288 -8.53 7.25 -3.27
C ASN A 288 -9.45 6.75 -2.15
N GLN A 289 -9.04 6.84 -0.89
CA GLN A 289 -9.84 6.44 0.28
C GLN A 289 -10.28 7.66 1.08
N GLN A 290 -11.59 7.83 1.31
CA GLN A 290 -12.17 8.90 2.10
C GLN A 290 -12.94 8.36 3.28
N TYR A 291 -12.93 9.09 4.41
CA TYR A 291 -13.48 8.60 5.68
C TYR A 291 -14.44 9.59 6.31
N PRO A 292 -15.62 9.86 5.69
CA PRO A 292 -16.62 10.74 6.27
C PRO A 292 -17.25 10.12 7.52
N ILE A 293 -17.58 10.97 8.50
CA ILE A 293 -18.38 10.65 9.69
C ILE A 293 -19.83 10.99 9.35
N LEU A 294 -20.69 9.98 9.26
CA LEU A 294 -22.06 10.11 8.80
C LEU A 294 -23.05 9.82 9.94
N PRO A 295 -24.20 10.53 9.99
CA PRO A 295 -25.33 10.10 10.80
C PRO A 295 -25.77 8.68 10.45
N ASP A 296 -26.09 7.86 11.45
CA ASP A 296 -26.49 6.46 11.23
C ASP A 296 -27.73 6.32 10.33
N GLY A 297 -28.66 7.28 10.39
CA GLY A 297 -29.83 7.30 9.52
C GLY A 297 -29.47 7.53 8.05
N LEU A 298 -28.52 8.43 7.79
CA LEU A 298 -27.99 8.64 6.42
C LEU A 298 -27.26 7.40 5.94
N LEU A 299 -26.41 6.81 6.78
CA LEU A 299 -25.67 5.60 6.41
C LEU A 299 -26.64 4.48 6.01
N ALA A 300 -27.67 4.21 6.80
CA ALA A 300 -28.68 3.20 6.48
C ALA A 300 -29.38 3.46 5.14
N GLN A 301 -29.68 4.72 4.80
CA GLN A 301 -30.27 5.08 3.52
C GLN A 301 -29.26 4.88 2.36
N LEU A 302 -27.99 5.26 2.55
CA LEU A 302 -26.95 5.07 1.54
C LEU A 302 -26.70 3.58 1.24
N GLU A 303 -26.73 2.72 2.26
CA GLU A 303 -26.52 1.27 2.10
C GLU A 303 -27.61 0.57 1.25
N GLU A 304 -28.76 1.20 0.99
CA GLU A 304 -29.75 0.68 0.04
C GLU A 304 -29.24 0.74 -1.41
N GLU A 305 -28.42 1.72 -1.76
CA GLU A 305 -27.90 1.94 -3.12
C GLU A 305 -26.41 1.67 -3.26
N PHE A 306 -25.63 1.86 -2.19
CA PHE A 306 -24.17 1.83 -2.20
C PHE A 306 -23.62 0.78 -1.24
N ALA A 307 -22.60 0.04 -1.66
CA ALA A 307 -21.78 -0.74 -0.74
C ALA A 307 -20.66 0.17 -0.21
N LEU A 308 -20.61 0.35 1.11
CA LEU A 308 -19.62 1.13 1.84
C LEU A 308 -18.97 0.25 2.93
N THR A 309 -17.79 0.62 3.41
CA THR A 309 -17.17 -0.10 4.54
C THR A 309 -17.36 0.69 5.83
N VAL A 310 -18.08 0.13 6.80
CA VAL A 310 -18.07 0.68 8.16
C VAL A 310 -16.65 0.62 8.71
N TRP A 311 -16.14 1.78 9.14
CA TRP A 311 -14.79 1.89 9.69
C TRP A 311 -14.80 1.82 11.22
N SER A 312 -15.53 2.71 11.85
CA SER A 312 -15.67 2.72 13.31
C SER A 312 -16.90 3.49 13.74
N LYS A 313 -17.47 3.11 14.88
CA LYS A 313 -18.46 3.91 15.58
C LYS A 313 -17.77 5.11 16.23
N VAL A 314 -18.29 6.33 16.02
CA VAL A 314 -17.72 7.56 16.56
C VAL A 314 -18.45 7.93 17.86
N ASP A 315 -19.78 7.91 17.85
CA ASP A 315 -20.65 8.16 19.01
C ASP A 315 -21.97 7.40 18.90
N GLY A 316 -22.96 7.77 19.73
CA GLY A 316 -24.29 7.11 19.77
C GLY A 316 -25.15 7.30 18.51
N GLY A 317 -24.80 8.21 17.61
CA GLY A 317 -25.58 8.55 16.40
C GLY A 317 -24.77 8.66 15.12
N HIS A 318 -23.43 8.53 15.19
CA HIS A 318 -22.55 8.73 14.05
C HIS A 318 -21.57 7.58 13.85
N THR A 319 -21.35 7.23 12.60
CA THR A 319 -20.43 6.17 12.16
C THR A 319 -19.48 6.73 11.09
N ALA A 320 -18.18 6.49 11.28
CA ALA A 320 -17.20 6.72 10.24
C ALA A 320 -17.24 5.58 9.22
N VAL A 321 -17.28 5.89 7.94
CA VAL A 321 -17.29 4.93 6.84
C VAL A 321 -16.13 5.19 5.92
N ARG A 322 -15.58 4.12 5.32
CA ARG A 322 -14.65 4.27 4.22
C ARG A 322 -15.41 4.25 2.89
N VAL A 323 -15.22 5.30 2.12
CA VAL A 323 -15.61 5.40 0.72
C VAL A 323 -14.35 5.32 -0.13
N CYS A 324 -14.27 4.34 -1.02
CA CYS A 324 -13.08 4.03 -1.78
C CYS A 324 -13.37 4.11 -3.28
N THR A 325 -12.64 4.95 -4.01
CA THR A 325 -12.63 4.95 -5.46
C THR A 325 -11.51 4.06 -5.99
N SER A 326 -11.63 3.59 -7.21
CA SER A 326 -10.64 2.76 -7.88
C SER A 326 -10.32 3.30 -9.28
N TRP A 327 -9.35 2.69 -9.91
CA TRP A 327 -9.01 2.92 -11.31
C TRP A 327 -10.21 2.72 -12.27
N ALA A 328 -11.19 1.90 -11.88
CA ALA A 328 -12.38 1.55 -12.65
C ALA A 328 -13.64 2.31 -12.21
N THR A 329 -13.57 3.11 -11.15
CA THR A 329 -14.72 3.87 -10.68
C THR A 329 -15.19 4.85 -11.75
N GLU A 330 -16.45 4.74 -12.16
CA GLU A 330 -17.04 5.65 -13.13
C GLU A 330 -17.48 6.96 -12.48
N PRO A 331 -17.29 8.13 -13.15
CA PRO A 331 -17.74 9.41 -12.62
C PRO A 331 -19.22 9.43 -12.24
N GLN A 332 -20.07 8.67 -12.97
CA GLN A 332 -21.49 8.56 -12.70
C GLN A 332 -21.80 7.94 -11.33
N ALA A 333 -20.95 7.02 -10.84
CA ALA A 333 -21.07 6.43 -9.52
C ALA A 333 -20.86 7.47 -8.41
N VAL A 334 -19.84 8.31 -8.57
CA VAL A 334 -19.57 9.45 -7.68
C VAL A 334 -20.73 10.45 -7.69
N GLN A 335 -21.21 10.83 -8.85
CA GLN A 335 -22.36 11.72 -8.98
C GLN A 335 -23.66 11.13 -8.38
N ALA A 336 -23.83 9.81 -8.45
CA ALA A 336 -24.98 9.15 -7.82
C ALA A 336 -24.91 9.28 -6.28
N LEU A 337 -23.73 9.08 -5.68
CA LEU A 337 -23.53 9.25 -4.23
C LEU A 337 -23.78 10.70 -3.81
N ILE A 338 -23.26 11.68 -4.56
CA ILE A 338 -23.48 13.11 -4.27
C ILE A 338 -24.98 13.44 -4.28
N ARG A 339 -25.73 12.99 -5.31
CA ARG A 339 -27.20 13.18 -5.34
C ARG A 339 -27.93 12.46 -4.19
N ALA A 340 -27.40 11.34 -3.70
CA ALA A 340 -28.00 10.65 -2.56
C ALA A 340 -27.82 11.46 -1.26
N LEU A 341 -26.68 12.15 -1.09
CA LEU A 341 -26.45 13.08 0.01
C LEU A 341 -27.43 14.28 -0.06
N ASP A 342 -27.67 14.84 -1.25
CA ASP A 342 -28.64 15.95 -1.43
C ASP A 342 -30.05 15.56 -1.00
N ARG A 343 -30.50 14.36 -1.35
CA ARG A 343 -31.85 13.86 -0.97
C ARG A 343 -32.04 13.74 0.55
N TRP A 344 -30.98 13.51 1.31
CA TRP A 344 -31.04 13.45 2.76
C TRP A 344 -31.20 14.82 3.41
N GLU A 345 -30.56 15.86 2.85
CA GLU A 345 -30.65 17.23 3.35
C GLU A 345 -32.04 17.85 3.13
N GLU A 346 -32.81 17.35 2.15
CA GLU A 346 -34.17 17.79 1.86
C GLU A 346 -35.24 17.13 2.76
N THR A 347 -34.85 16.13 3.60
CA THR A 347 -35.75 15.42 4.51
C THR A 347 -35.55 15.85 5.96
#